data_a18c5df1b7aaa0ffd20d5e424d085771
#
_entry.id   a18c5df1b7aaa0ffd20d5e424d085771
#
_cell.length_a   1.000
_cell.length_b   1.000
_cell.length_c   1.000
_cell.angle_alpha   90.00
_cell.angle_beta   90.00
_cell.angle_gamma   90.00
#
_symmetry.space_group_name_H-M   'P 1'
#
loop_
_entity.id
_entity.type
_entity.pdbx_description
1 polymer ?
#
loop_
_entity_poly.entity_id
_entity_poly.type
_entity_poly.pdbx_seq_one_letter_code
_entity_poly.pdbx_strand_id
1 'polypeptide(L)'
;MKYIQFKHGEFILFSRDLVHQNVAKAVGRGSGPPVSAGFVVRGADGELACRGRSESLELGSDPGDTGRLRKFLGSAPKASGS
;
A
#
# COMPACT_ATOMS: atom_id res chain seq x y z
N MET A 1 1.21 2.72 -9.53
CA MET A 1 1.72 3.00 -8.17
C MET A 1 1.84 1.70 -7.40
N LYS A 2 2.88 1.58 -6.61
CA LYS A 2 3.09 0.40 -5.77
C LYS A 2 2.68 0.68 -4.34
N TYR A 3 2.40 -0.36 -3.58
CA TYR A 3 2.07 -0.20 -2.17
C TYR A 3 2.70 -1.32 -1.34
N ILE A 4 2.87 -1.04 -0.06
CA ILE A 4 3.22 -2.03 0.95
C ILE A 4 2.33 -1.75 2.15
N GLN A 5 1.70 -2.79 2.68
CA GLN A 5 0.98 -2.72 3.94
C GLN A 5 1.84 -3.38 5.01
N PHE A 6 2.02 -2.70 6.13
CA PHE A 6 2.81 -3.19 7.25
C PHE A 6 1.90 -3.75 8.33
N LYS A 7 2.49 -4.54 9.22
CA LYS A 7 1.76 -5.28 10.24
C LYS A 7 0.82 -4.42 11.08
N HIS A 8 1.19 -3.18 11.34
CA HIS A 8 0.36 -2.29 12.16
C HIS A 8 -0.67 -1.51 11.34
N GLY A 9 -0.95 -1.97 10.14
CA GLY A 9 -2.02 -1.41 9.32
C GLY A 9 -1.64 -0.22 8.48
N GLU A 10 -0.40 0.22 8.53
CA GLU A 10 0.06 1.34 7.75
C GLU A 10 0.29 0.95 6.30
N PHE A 11 -0.07 1.86 5.40
CA PHE A 11 0.21 1.71 3.97
C PHE A 11 1.25 2.73 3.55
N ILE A 12 2.18 2.30 2.71
CA ILE A 12 3.12 3.20 2.05
C ILE A 12 2.85 3.10 0.55
N LEU A 13 2.55 4.22 -0.06
CA LEU A 13 2.34 4.31 -1.51
C LEU A 13 3.56 4.96 -2.13
N PHE A 14 4.03 4.41 -3.23
CA PHE A 14 5.25 4.92 -3.84
C PHE A 14 5.26 4.65 -5.35
N SER A 15 6.18 5.31 -6.04
CA SER A 15 6.33 5.19 -7.47
C SER A 15 6.65 3.76 -7.89
N ARG A 16 6.08 3.34 -9.02
CA ARG A 16 6.38 2.04 -9.59
C ARG A 16 7.85 1.88 -9.99
N ASP A 17 8.59 2.98 -10.04
CA ASP A 17 10.01 2.94 -10.39
C ASP A 17 10.88 2.48 -9.23
N LEU A 18 10.33 2.42 -8.02
CA LEU A 18 11.03 1.97 -6.84
C LEU A 18 10.75 0.49 -6.58
N VAL A 19 11.73 -0.20 -6.02
CA VAL A 19 11.60 -1.61 -5.67
C VAL A 19 10.98 -1.72 -4.27
N HIS A 20 9.97 -2.56 -4.10
CA HIS A 20 9.30 -2.73 -2.80
C HIS A 20 10.28 -2.98 -1.67
N GLN A 21 11.26 -3.87 -1.87
CA GLN A 21 12.22 -4.21 -0.82
C GLN A 21 13.01 -2.99 -0.36
N ASN A 22 13.39 -2.11 -1.29
CA ASN A 22 14.15 -0.92 -0.95
C ASN A 22 13.31 0.05 -0.12
N VAL A 23 12.04 0.19 -0.46
CA VAL A 23 11.13 1.04 0.29
C VAL A 23 10.89 0.47 1.69
N ALA A 24 10.69 -0.85 1.78
CA ALA A 24 10.49 -1.50 3.07
C ALA A 24 11.69 -1.29 4.01
N LYS A 25 12.90 -1.36 3.46
CA LYS A 25 14.12 -1.10 4.26
C LYS A 25 14.18 0.35 4.71
N ALA A 26 13.78 1.28 3.86
CA ALA A 26 13.84 2.70 4.18
C ALA A 26 12.84 3.09 5.27
N VAL A 27 11.71 2.40 5.35
CA VAL A 27 10.68 2.67 6.37
C VAL A 27 11.19 2.31 7.77
N GLY A 28 12.04 1.29 7.86
CA GLY A 28 12.62 0.91 9.13
C GLY A 28 11.72 -0.02 9.93
N ARG A 29 11.93 -0.05 11.25
CA ARG A 29 11.31 -1.06 12.11
C ARG A 29 10.01 -0.64 12.79
N GLY A 30 9.70 0.63 12.79
CA GLY A 30 8.57 1.15 13.56
C GLY A 30 7.22 0.61 13.12
N SER A 31 7.08 0.28 11.85
CA SER A 31 5.81 -0.18 11.30
C SER A 31 5.65 -1.70 11.32
N GLY A 32 6.63 -2.41 11.85
CA GLY A 32 6.62 -3.87 11.85
C GLY A 32 6.95 -4.44 10.47
N PRO A 33 6.87 -5.76 10.31
CA PRO A 33 7.15 -6.38 9.03
C PRO A 33 6.06 -6.09 8.00
N PRO A 34 6.39 -6.08 6.70
CA PRO A 34 5.37 -5.99 5.67
C PRO A 34 4.53 -7.26 5.66
N VAL A 35 3.22 -7.11 5.47
CA VAL A 35 2.29 -8.23 5.47
C VAL A 35 1.64 -8.45 4.10
N SER A 36 1.59 -7.41 3.27
CA SER A 36 1.10 -7.52 1.91
C SER A 36 1.73 -6.42 1.06
N ALA A 37 1.76 -6.65 -0.23
CA ALA A 37 2.36 -5.69 -1.15
C ALA A 37 1.85 -5.96 -2.56
N GLY A 38 1.92 -4.95 -3.40
CA GLY A 38 1.50 -5.09 -4.78
C GLY A 38 1.40 -3.73 -5.46
N PHE A 39 0.35 -3.54 -6.23
CA PHE A 39 0.14 -2.35 -7.02
C PHE A 39 -1.22 -1.74 -6.70
N VAL A 40 -1.28 -0.43 -6.75
CA VAL A 40 -2.54 0.30 -6.66
C VAL A 40 -2.89 0.77 -8.05
N VAL A 41 -4.08 0.42 -8.49
CA VAL A 41 -4.57 0.81 -9.81
C VAL A 41 -5.89 1.52 -9.65
N ARG A 42 -6.20 2.39 -10.61
CA ARG A 42 -7.47 3.09 -10.63
C ARG A 42 -8.39 2.38 -11.60
N GLY A 43 -9.56 1.98 -11.12
CA GLY A 43 -10.57 1.35 -11.95
C GLY A 43 -11.29 2.33 -12.85
N ALA A 44 -12.15 1.80 -13.72
CA ALA A 44 -12.93 2.63 -14.63
C ALA A 44 -13.88 3.58 -13.90
N ASP A 45 -14.25 3.23 -12.69
CA ASP A 45 -15.12 4.05 -11.84
C ASP A 45 -14.34 5.12 -11.06
N GLY A 46 -13.03 5.20 -11.28
CA GLY A 46 -12.19 6.15 -10.56
C GLY A 46 -11.74 5.66 -9.18
N GLU A 47 -12.19 4.51 -8.75
CA GLU A 47 -11.84 3.97 -7.43
C GLU A 47 -10.49 3.27 -7.46
N LEU A 48 -9.78 3.33 -6.35
CA LEU A 48 -8.49 2.65 -6.23
C LEU A 48 -8.68 1.21 -5.80
N ALA A 49 -7.85 0.33 -6.34
CA ALA A 49 -7.86 -1.08 -6.00
C ALA A 49 -6.44 -1.58 -5.87
N CYS A 50 -6.24 -2.53 -4.95
CA CYS A 50 -4.96 -3.18 -4.75
C CYS A 50 -4.94 -4.50 -5.49
N ARG A 51 -3.85 -4.80 -6.20
CA ARG A 51 -3.73 -6.04 -6.95
C ARG A 51 -2.28 -6.41 -7.21
N GLY A 52 -2.07 -7.62 -7.69
CA GLY A 52 -0.74 -8.07 -8.05
C GLY A 52 0.08 -8.50 -6.86
N ARG A 53 1.39 -8.48 -7.03
CA ARG A 53 2.31 -8.90 -5.98
C ARG A 53 3.66 -8.21 -6.11
N SER A 54 4.42 -8.25 -5.02
CA SER A 54 5.80 -7.79 -5.01
C SER A 54 6.72 -9.01 -5.06
N GLU A 55 7.48 -9.14 -6.12
CA GLU A 55 8.43 -10.25 -6.21
C GLU A 55 9.61 -10.06 -5.29
N SER A 56 10.07 -8.83 -5.10
CA SER A 56 11.21 -8.57 -4.21
C SER A 56 10.93 -8.89 -2.76
N LEU A 57 9.68 -8.74 -2.32
CA LEU A 57 9.27 -9.08 -0.96
C LEU A 57 8.63 -10.46 -0.86
N GLU A 58 8.35 -11.08 -2.00
CA GLU A 58 7.62 -12.35 -2.09
C GLU A 58 6.27 -12.28 -1.39
N LEU A 59 5.61 -11.13 -1.50
CA LEU A 59 4.30 -10.89 -0.92
C LEU A 59 3.32 -10.50 -2.02
N GLY A 60 2.11 -11.02 -1.93
CA GLY A 60 1.05 -10.63 -2.84
C GLY A 60 0.07 -9.68 -2.17
N SER A 61 -0.86 -9.16 -2.94
CA SER A 61 -1.96 -8.40 -2.39
C SER A 61 -2.94 -9.36 -1.72
N ASP A 62 -3.47 -8.94 -0.59
CA ASP A 62 -4.50 -9.68 0.13
C ASP A 62 -5.87 -9.22 -0.40
N PRO A 63 -6.86 -10.11 -0.50
CA PRO A 63 -8.18 -9.71 -0.99
C PRO A 63 -8.82 -8.56 -0.24
N GLY A 64 -8.48 -8.38 1.02
CA GLY A 64 -8.99 -7.26 1.83
C GLY A 64 -8.24 -5.96 1.67
N ASP A 65 -7.13 -5.95 0.93
CA ASP A 65 -6.28 -4.75 0.87
C ASP A 65 -6.97 -3.55 0.24
N THR A 66 -7.79 -3.78 -0.77
CA THR A 66 -8.52 -2.68 -1.40
C THR A 66 -9.40 -1.95 -0.39
N GLY A 67 -10.14 -2.69 0.41
CA GLY A 67 -10.98 -2.10 1.44
C GLY A 67 -10.16 -1.41 2.52
N ARG A 68 -9.07 -2.03 2.93
CA ARG A 68 -8.18 -1.45 3.94
C ARG A 68 -7.54 -0.16 3.44
N LEU A 69 -7.10 -0.14 2.20
CA LEU A 69 -6.51 1.05 1.61
C LEU A 69 -7.52 2.20 1.55
N ARG A 70 -8.72 1.92 1.09
CA ARG A 70 -9.78 2.93 1.01
C ARG A 70 -10.10 3.48 2.39
N LYS A 71 -10.16 2.62 3.38
CA LYS A 71 -10.40 3.04 4.76
C LYS A 71 -9.25 3.89 5.30
N PHE A 72 -8.02 3.48 5.01
CA PHE A 72 -6.83 4.20 5.43
C PHE A 72 -6.83 5.62 4.85
N LEU A 73 -7.10 5.76 3.56
CA LEU A 73 -7.15 7.06 2.91
C LEU A 73 -8.32 7.91 3.40
N GLY A 74 -9.44 7.27 3.65
CA GLY A 74 -10.62 7.96 4.19
C GLY A 74 -10.45 8.43 5.62
N SER A 75 -9.57 7.77 6.38
CA SER A 75 -9.28 8.16 7.77
C SER A 75 -8.21 9.23 7.87
N ALA A 76 -7.47 9.45 6.78
CA ALA A 76 -6.43 10.48 6.80
C ALA A 76 -7.07 11.85 6.99
N PRO A 77 -6.43 12.75 7.76
CA PRO A 77 -6.95 14.10 7.89
C PRO A 77 -7.08 14.72 6.52
N LYS A 78 -8.23 15.24 6.23
CA LYS A 78 -8.40 15.95 4.96
C LYS A 78 -7.75 17.29 5.12
N ALA A 79 -6.62 17.45 4.47
CA ALA A 79 -5.81 18.64 4.60
C ALA A 79 -6.58 19.93 4.31
N SER A 80 -7.54 19.86 3.46
CA SER A 80 -8.35 21.02 3.09
C SER A 80 -9.56 21.19 3.97
N GLY A 81 -9.77 20.31 4.92
CA GLY A 81 -11.00 20.29 5.66
C GLY A 81 -12.19 19.89 4.81
N SER A 82 -11.91 19.49 3.63
CA SER A 82 -12.94 19.06 2.70
C SER A 82 -13.15 17.58 2.81
#